data_0332e0ed838f451e64374337c34b4332
#
_entry.id   0332e0ed838f451e64374337c34b4332
#
_cell.length_a   1.000
_cell.length_b   1.000
_cell.length_c   1.000
_cell.angle_alpha   90.00
_cell.angle_beta   90.00
_cell.angle_gamma   90.00
#
_symmetry.space_group_name_H-M   'P 1'
#
loop_
_entity.id
_entity.type
_entity.pdbx_description
1 polymer ?
#
loop_
_entity_poly.entity_id
_entity_poly.type
_entity_poly.pdbx_seq_one_letter_code
_entity_poly.pdbx_strand_id
1 'polypeptide(L)'
;MRKAIPLLVSFLLLSVWSGYSQQESATLHDADGVPMMDYGDSKPYTINDIKIFGVKYLDPDILTASSGLMRGETVYIPGNAISQAVSRLWNQRYFSDVKVIAELLPDDMVNIEIYLQERPRVYRWGFEGIRKGEANTLLEDLKLKRGSELSDYVIDKNIKLIQKHFSGKGFRNTEVTARIENDSVVQNAVNVTFVVNKNKRVKIGAINFEGNEVFTDKRLRRTLKKTHQVNPNIFQSFKLNETDYEEDKENLLDFYNSQGYRNAVIVRDSMYVINDKRIGIDIQIEEGDKFYIRNVSWVGNSQYSTELLQAMLGIEKGDTYDKKTLHKRLGIGRETDIEDMSQISSLYQNNGYLMSVIEPSEIVVGKDSIDLEIKVFEGRPFTINNVEISGNQRVDDEVIRREIYTRPGELYNRALLMQTLRQLSQMQHFDPASIMPQIQPVSNDLVDIGWP
;
A
#
# COMPACT_ATOMS: atom_id res chain seq x y z
N MET A 1 -53.32 -14.07 -39.99
CA MET A 1 -53.98 -13.34 -41.11
C MET A 1 -52.96 -12.42 -41.75
N ARG A 2 -52.64 -12.70 -42.98
CA ARG A 2 -51.79 -11.91 -43.89
C ARG A 2 -52.38 -10.56 -44.18
N LYS A 3 -51.64 -9.50 -44.29
CA LYS A 3 -51.85 -8.47 -45.31
C LYS A 3 -50.52 -7.79 -45.66
N ALA A 4 -50.33 -7.72 -46.93
CA ALA A 4 -49.18 -7.42 -47.72
C ALA A 4 -49.06 -5.93 -48.08
N ILE A 5 -47.86 -5.59 -48.49
CA ILE A 5 -47.25 -4.42 -49.17
C ILE A 5 -48.12 -3.84 -50.32
N PRO A 6 -47.93 -2.53 -50.66
CA PRO A 6 -47.21 -2.32 -51.90
C PRO A 6 -46.12 -1.23 -51.91
N LEU A 7 -45.07 -1.59 -52.64
CA LEU A 7 -44.05 -0.78 -53.28
C LEU A 7 -44.67 0.30 -54.21
N LEU A 8 -44.10 1.49 -54.19
CA LEU A 8 -44.30 2.45 -55.30
C LEU A 8 -42.95 3.05 -55.66
N VAL A 9 -42.44 2.58 -56.81
CA VAL A 9 -41.29 3.11 -57.52
C VAL A 9 -41.82 4.28 -58.37
N SER A 10 -41.17 5.44 -58.29
CA SER A 10 -41.31 6.52 -59.26
C SER A 10 -39.97 7.04 -59.63
N PHE A 11 -39.65 6.80 -60.91
CA PHE A 11 -38.52 7.34 -61.70
C PHE A 11 -38.90 8.73 -62.16
N LEU A 12 -38.01 9.75 -62.01
CA LEU A 12 -38.04 10.95 -62.82
C LEU A 12 -36.68 11.63 -62.88
N LEU A 13 -36.03 11.45 -63.96
CA LEU A 13 -35.23 12.31 -64.86
C LEU A 13 -34.42 13.47 -64.32
N LEU A 14 -33.19 13.41 -64.76
CA LEU A 14 -32.10 14.39 -64.81
C LEU A 14 -32.56 15.80 -65.23
N SER A 15 -32.02 16.79 -64.52
CA SER A 15 -31.57 18.04 -65.09
C SER A 15 -30.28 18.47 -64.43
N VAL A 16 -29.21 18.48 -65.22
CA VAL A 16 -27.90 19.03 -64.89
C VAL A 16 -28.05 20.55 -64.76
N TRP A 17 -27.77 21.07 -63.59
CA TRP A 17 -27.44 22.49 -63.42
C TRP A 17 -26.14 22.56 -62.60
N SER A 18 -25.07 22.97 -63.30
CA SER A 18 -23.81 23.42 -62.76
C SER A 18 -24.07 24.72 -61.99
N GLY A 19 -24.15 24.58 -60.66
CA GLY A 19 -24.09 25.67 -59.71
C GLY A 19 -22.83 25.52 -58.87
N TYR A 20 -21.92 26.47 -59.01
CA TYR A 20 -20.83 26.65 -58.04
C TYR A 20 -21.48 26.84 -56.65
N SER A 21 -21.46 25.81 -55.80
CA SER A 21 -21.75 26.00 -54.40
C SER A 21 -20.44 26.33 -53.69
N GLN A 22 -20.34 27.57 -53.26
CA GLN A 22 -19.44 27.90 -52.16
C GLN A 22 -19.79 26.98 -51.01
N GLN A 23 -18.83 26.13 -50.68
CA GLN A 23 -18.88 25.30 -49.50
C GLN A 23 -18.67 26.24 -48.29
N GLU A 24 -19.76 26.72 -47.69
CA GLU A 24 -19.72 27.28 -46.35
C GLU A 24 -19.19 26.17 -45.46
N SER A 25 -17.94 26.30 -45.00
CA SER A 25 -17.36 25.46 -43.96
C SER A 25 -18.23 25.67 -42.71
N ALA A 26 -18.96 24.65 -42.32
CA ALA A 26 -19.70 24.65 -41.06
C ALA A 26 -18.64 24.78 -39.93
N THR A 27 -18.54 25.98 -39.37
CA THR A 27 -17.74 26.22 -38.17
C THR A 27 -18.39 25.47 -37.00
N LEU A 28 -17.76 24.40 -36.55
CA LEU A 28 -18.12 23.71 -35.31
C LEU A 28 -17.87 24.68 -34.15
N HIS A 29 -18.84 24.85 -33.29
CA HIS A 29 -18.77 25.65 -32.07
C HIS A 29 -18.70 24.69 -30.87
N ASP A 30 -17.94 25.06 -29.86
CA ASP A 30 -17.95 24.35 -28.58
C ASP A 30 -19.23 24.65 -27.76
N ALA A 31 -19.36 24.03 -26.57
CA ALA A 31 -20.51 24.21 -25.69
C ALA A 31 -20.75 25.68 -25.24
N ASP A 32 -19.73 26.54 -25.34
CA ASP A 32 -19.75 27.96 -24.99
C ASP A 32 -19.96 28.88 -26.21
N GLY A 33 -20.16 28.29 -27.42
CA GLY A 33 -20.42 29.03 -28.68
C GLY A 33 -19.17 29.61 -29.33
N VAL A 34 -17.96 29.13 -28.94
CA VAL A 34 -16.69 29.54 -29.52
C VAL A 34 -16.42 28.68 -30.78
N PRO A 35 -16.06 29.28 -31.93
CA PRO A 35 -15.75 28.50 -33.13
C PRO A 35 -14.56 27.55 -32.90
N MET A 36 -14.76 26.26 -33.14
CA MET A 36 -13.67 25.29 -33.12
C MET A 36 -12.85 25.43 -34.42
N MET A 37 -11.54 25.61 -34.29
CA MET A 37 -10.64 25.68 -35.42
C MET A 37 -10.41 24.30 -36.04
N ASP A 38 -10.45 24.23 -37.37
CA ASP A 38 -10.03 23.04 -38.09
C ASP A 38 -8.49 22.91 -38.05
N TYR A 39 -8.00 21.85 -37.41
CA TYR A 39 -6.56 21.57 -37.33
C TYR A 39 -5.90 21.24 -38.65
N GLY A 40 -6.64 21.07 -39.73
CA GLY A 40 -6.15 20.79 -41.07
C GLY A 40 -5.59 22.02 -41.82
N ASP A 41 -5.90 23.24 -41.38
CA ASP A 41 -5.56 24.48 -42.12
C ASP A 41 -4.73 25.44 -41.24
N SER A 42 -3.53 25.00 -40.85
CA SER A 42 -2.58 25.75 -40.04
C SER A 42 -1.94 26.92 -40.85
N LYS A 43 -2.13 28.16 -40.37
CA LYS A 43 -1.59 29.37 -41.00
C LYS A 43 -0.63 30.11 -40.07
N PRO A 44 0.39 30.79 -40.64
CA PRO A 44 1.32 31.60 -39.85
C PRO A 44 0.66 32.94 -39.48
N TYR A 45 0.76 33.34 -38.21
CA TYR A 45 0.33 34.62 -37.69
C TYR A 45 1.42 35.24 -36.82
N THR A 46 1.57 36.56 -36.88
CA THR A 46 2.51 37.29 -36.02
C THR A 46 1.76 37.75 -34.75
N ILE A 47 2.29 37.40 -33.58
CA ILE A 47 1.72 37.78 -32.31
C ILE A 47 1.82 39.28 -32.09
N ASN A 48 0.65 39.96 -32.08
CA ASN A 48 0.53 41.39 -31.78
C ASN A 48 0.57 41.67 -30.29
N ASP A 49 -0.26 40.97 -29.53
CA ASP A 49 -0.38 41.16 -28.08
C ASP A 49 -0.68 39.82 -27.37
N ILE A 50 -0.24 39.72 -26.10
CA ILE A 50 -0.53 38.57 -25.23
C ILE A 50 -1.10 39.13 -23.94
N LYS A 51 -2.32 38.68 -23.58
CA LYS A 51 -3.00 39.07 -22.34
C LYS A 51 -3.31 37.86 -21.49
N ILE A 52 -3.10 37.98 -20.18
CA ILE A 52 -3.42 36.94 -19.21
C ILE A 52 -4.58 37.43 -18.33
N PHE A 53 -5.60 36.56 -18.22
CA PHE A 53 -6.80 36.79 -17.41
C PHE A 53 -6.97 35.72 -16.35
N GLY A 54 -7.72 36.04 -15.28
CA GLY A 54 -8.12 35.10 -14.24
C GLY A 54 -7.10 34.89 -13.11
N VAL A 55 -5.90 35.43 -13.24
CA VAL A 55 -4.89 35.43 -12.15
C VAL A 55 -5.13 36.59 -11.19
N LYS A 56 -5.02 36.32 -9.89
CA LYS A 56 -5.18 37.31 -8.81
C LYS A 56 -3.91 37.47 -7.97
N TYR A 57 -3.09 36.42 -7.91
CA TYR A 57 -1.97 36.33 -6.99
C TYR A 57 -0.63 36.08 -7.68
N LEU A 58 -0.64 35.70 -8.94
CA LEU A 58 0.55 35.50 -9.76
C LEU A 58 0.74 36.67 -10.71
N ASP A 59 2.00 37.01 -11.00
CA ASP A 59 2.36 38.10 -11.90
C ASP A 59 2.11 37.68 -13.38
N PRO A 60 1.25 38.40 -14.11
CA PRO A 60 0.95 38.10 -15.52
C PRO A 60 2.17 38.14 -16.43
N ASP A 61 3.15 39.03 -16.15
CA ASP A 61 4.35 39.15 -17.02
C ASP A 61 5.25 37.95 -16.86
N ILE A 62 5.40 37.41 -15.64
CA ILE A 62 6.13 36.16 -15.38
C ILE A 62 5.44 34.98 -16.05
N LEU A 63 4.10 34.94 -16.03
CA LEU A 63 3.33 33.88 -16.67
C LEU A 63 3.41 33.95 -18.19
N THR A 64 3.42 35.13 -18.75
CA THR A 64 3.65 35.36 -20.20
C THR A 64 5.01 34.83 -20.61
N ALA A 65 6.07 35.19 -19.89
CA ALA A 65 7.41 34.64 -20.15
C ALA A 65 7.47 33.11 -19.98
N SER A 66 6.77 32.57 -18.98
CA SER A 66 6.70 31.10 -18.73
C SER A 66 5.92 30.35 -19.82
N SER A 67 4.97 30.97 -20.49
CA SER A 67 4.24 30.38 -21.62
C SER A 67 5.16 30.10 -22.81
N GLY A 68 6.24 30.90 -22.91
CA GLY A 68 7.21 30.84 -24.03
C GLY A 68 6.69 31.47 -25.30
N LEU A 69 5.62 32.22 -25.27
CA LEU A 69 5.11 33.04 -26.35
C LEU A 69 5.68 34.47 -26.25
N MET A 70 6.06 35.07 -27.37
CA MET A 70 6.65 36.41 -27.41
C MET A 70 5.91 37.30 -28.42
N ARG A 71 5.72 38.57 -28.08
CA ARG A 71 5.21 39.56 -29.05
C ARG A 71 6.15 39.69 -30.22
N GLY A 72 5.61 39.76 -31.44
CA GLY A 72 6.37 39.85 -32.69
C GLY A 72 6.86 38.50 -33.22
N GLU A 73 6.66 37.39 -32.48
CA GLU A 73 6.98 36.04 -32.94
C GLU A 73 5.91 35.54 -33.93
N THR A 74 6.33 34.83 -34.97
CA THR A 74 5.41 34.17 -35.91
C THR A 74 5.11 32.78 -35.43
N VAL A 75 3.82 32.50 -35.19
CA VAL A 75 3.33 31.20 -34.73
C VAL A 75 2.29 30.65 -35.71
N TYR A 76 2.25 29.34 -35.82
CA TYR A 76 1.23 28.66 -36.60
C TYR A 76 -0.02 28.42 -35.74
N ILE A 77 -1.20 28.79 -36.25
CA ILE A 77 -2.48 28.62 -35.56
C ILE A 77 -3.47 27.93 -36.51
N PRO A 78 -4.06 26.79 -36.09
CA PRO A 78 -3.68 25.96 -34.94
C PRO A 78 -2.26 25.38 -35.06
N GLY A 79 -1.54 25.21 -33.95
CA GLY A 79 -0.18 24.72 -34.03
C GLY A 79 0.47 24.41 -32.68
N ASN A 80 1.68 23.85 -32.78
CA ASN A 80 2.44 23.35 -31.64
C ASN A 80 2.83 24.44 -30.63
N ALA A 81 3.03 25.68 -31.02
CA ALA A 81 3.44 26.77 -30.14
C ALA A 81 2.39 27.02 -29.06
N ILE A 82 1.10 27.07 -29.42
CA ILE A 82 0.00 27.26 -28.50
C ILE A 82 -0.15 26.04 -27.57
N SER A 83 -0.10 24.83 -28.13
CA SER A 83 -0.19 23.60 -27.32
C SER A 83 0.97 23.46 -26.32
N GLN A 84 2.16 23.89 -26.70
CA GLN A 84 3.32 23.93 -25.80
C GLN A 84 3.18 25.00 -24.72
N ALA A 85 2.63 26.18 -25.03
CA ALA A 85 2.36 27.22 -24.05
C ALA A 85 1.35 26.75 -23.01
N VAL A 86 0.25 26.11 -23.44
CA VAL A 86 -0.72 25.47 -22.53
C VAL A 86 -0.03 24.42 -21.65
N SER A 87 0.78 23.54 -22.25
CA SER A 87 1.50 22.49 -21.54
C SER A 87 2.50 23.04 -20.53
N ARG A 88 3.24 24.09 -20.86
CA ARG A 88 4.19 24.74 -19.96
C ARG A 88 3.48 25.34 -18.74
N LEU A 89 2.40 26.09 -18.97
CA LEU A 89 1.61 26.67 -17.90
C LEU A 89 0.95 25.60 -17.04
N TRP A 90 0.39 24.56 -17.65
CA TRP A 90 -0.22 23.43 -16.94
C TRP A 90 0.76 22.65 -16.06
N ASN A 91 1.97 22.43 -16.57
CA ASN A 91 3.02 21.68 -15.86
C ASN A 91 3.54 22.42 -14.61
N GLN A 92 3.31 23.73 -14.49
CA GLN A 92 3.62 24.50 -13.28
C GLN A 92 2.72 24.11 -12.10
N ARG A 93 1.60 23.41 -12.35
CA ARG A 93 0.61 22.96 -11.36
C ARG A 93 -0.04 24.07 -10.53
N TYR A 94 0.05 25.34 -10.99
CA TYR A 94 -0.61 26.46 -10.29
C TYR A 94 -2.06 26.65 -10.69
N PHE A 95 -2.48 26.01 -11.80
CA PHE A 95 -3.78 26.27 -12.42
C PHE A 95 -4.67 25.05 -12.41
N SER A 96 -5.95 25.24 -12.19
CA SER A 96 -7.02 24.23 -12.34
C SER A 96 -7.55 24.19 -13.77
N ASP A 97 -7.41 25.30 -14.49
CA ASP A 97 -7.78 25.41 -15.90
C ASP A 97 -6.84 26.37 -16.64
N VAL A 98 -6.53 26.06 -17.91
CA VAL A 98 -5.72 26.86 -18.82
C VAL A 98 -6.43 26.86 -20.17
N LYS A 99 -7.01 27.98 -20.54
CA LYS A 99 -7.71 28.19 -21.81
C LYS A 99 -6.98 29.28 -22.60
N VAL A 100 -6.71 29.03 -23.88
CA VAL A 100 -6.09 30.01 -24.79
C VAL A 100 -7.06 30.33 -25.91
N ILE A 101 -7.30 31.61 -26.13
CA ILE A 101 -8.11 32.12 -27.21
C ILE A 101 -7.20 32.94 -28.15
N ALA A 102 -7.29 32.68 -29.43
CA ALA A 102 -6.59 33.43 -30.48
C ALA A 102 -7.60 34.32 -31.22
N GLU A 103 -7.46 35.63 -31.08
CA GLU A 103 -8.23 36.62 -31.81
C GLU A 103 -7.46 37.02 -33.06
N LEU A 104 -7.96 36.64 -34.24
CA LEU A 104 -7.34 36.94 -35.51
C LEU A 104 -7.59 38.41 -35.93
N LEU A 105 -6.52 39.08 -36.27
CA LEU A 105 -6.53 40.48 -36.73
C LEU A 105 -6.19 40.56 -38.23
N PRO A 106 -6.49 41.73 -38.93
CA PRO A 106 -5.98 41.98 -40.27
C PRO A 106 -4.43 41.88 -40.33
N ASP A 107 -3.89 41.71 -41.54
CA ASP A 107 -2.45 41.65 -41.85
C ASP A 107 -1.72 40.46 -41.18
N ASP A 108 -2.39 39.30 -41.11
CA ASP A 108 -1.87 38.05 -40.52
C ASP A 108 -1.34 38.22 -39.07
N MET A 109 -1.98 39.10 -38.29
CA MET A 109 -1.69 39.31 -36.90
C MET A 109 -2.68 38.58 -35.99
N VAL A 110 -2.26 38.27 -34.75
CA VAL A 110 -3.08 37.60 -33.76
C VAL A 110 -2.86 38.15 -32.33
N ASN A 111 -3.95 38.41 -31.64
CA ASN A 111 -3.91 38.61 -30.19
C ASN A 111 -4.14 37.25 -29.48
N ILE A 112 -3.32 36.95 -28.49
CA ILE A 112 -3.44 35.72 -27.68
C ILE A 112 -3.95 36.09 -26.30
N GLU A 113 -5.11 35.56 -25.95
CA GLU A 113 -5.69 35.71 -24.62
C GLU A 113 -5.58 34.38 -23.89
N ILE A 114 -4.92 34.39 -22.71
CA ILE A 114 -4.70 33.21 -21.86
C ILE A 114 -5.54 33.38 -20.61
N TYR A 115 -6.54 32.51 -20.44
CA TYR A 115 -7.40 32.46 -19.28
C TYR A 115 -6.89 31.38 -18.34
N LEU A 116 -6.56 31.77 -17.12
CA LEU A 116 -5.98 30.91 -16.10
C LEU A 116 -6.87 30.90 -14.85
N GLN A 117 -7.13 29.72 -14.32
CA GLN A 117 -7.80 29.58 -13.04
C GLN A 117 -6.81 29.09 -11.99
N GLU A 118 -6.45 29.93 -11.03
CA GLU A 118 -5.50 29.59 -9.98
C GLU A 118 -6.07 28.53 -9.03
N ARG A 119 -5.24 27.53 -8.69
CA ARG A 119 -5.57 26.53 -7.67
C ARG A 119 -5.31 27.08 -6.26
N PRO A 120 -6.27 26.95 -5.35
CA PRO A 120 -6.06 27.33 -3.97
C PRO A 120 -5.02 26.40 -3.30
N ARG A 121 -4.29 26.95 -2.32
CA ARG A 121 -3.28 26.23 -1.57
C ARG A 121 -3.75 25.95 -0.15
N VAL A 122 -3.48 24.73 0.32
CA VAL A 122 -3.82 24.33 1.68
C VAL A 122 -2.95 25.12 2.68
N TYR A 123 -3.59 25.87 3.57
CA TYR A 123 -2.92 26.58 4.66
C TYR A 123 -3.02 25.82 5.97
N ARG A 124 -4.25 25.37 6.30
CA ARG A 124 -4.52 24.54 7.48
C ARG A 124 -5.49 23.43 7.11
N TRP A 125 -5.41 22.36 7.86
CA TRP A 125 -6.39 21.28 7.77
C TRP A 125 -6.67 20.72 9.14
N GLY A 126 -7.86 20.16 9.31
CA GLY A 126 -8.32 19.63 10.58
C GLY A 126 -9.53 18.73 10.44
N PHE A 127 -10.07 18.31 11.56
CA PHE A 127 -11.19 17.38 11.63
C PHE A 127 -12.26 17.88 12.59
N GLU A 128 -13.52 17.59 12.23
CA GLU A 128 -14.70 17.70 13.09
C GLU A 128 -15.35 16.32 13.24
N GLY A 129 -16.02 16.07 14.37
CA GLY A 129 -16.76 14.84 14.63
C GLY A 129 -15.93 13.67 15.17
N ILE A 130 -14.61 13.83 15.36
CA ILE A 130 -13.71 12.82 15.90
C ILE A 130 -12.95 13.30 17.14
N ARG A 131 -12.39 12.35 17.91
CA ARG A 131 -11.61 12.65 19.11
C ARG A 131 -10.22 13.17 18.74
N LYS A 132 -9.62 13.99 19.60
CA LYS A 132 -8.28 14.59 19.38
C LYS A 132 -7.19 13.54 19.10
N GLY A 133 -7.20 12.39 19.79
CA GLY A 133 -6.24 11.30 19.53
C GLY A 133 -6.40 10.68 18.15
N GLU A 134 -7.65 10.47 17.69
CA GLU A 134 -7.95 9.96 16.35
C GLU A 134 -7.51 10.98 15.28
N ALA A 135 -7.74 12.28 15.55
CA ALA A 135 -7.32 13.36 14.67
C ALA A 135 -5.80 13.40 14.52
N ASN A 136 -5.03 13.27 15.62
CA ASN A 136 -3.57 13.27 15.57
C ASN A 136 -3.02 12.12 14.71
N THR A 137 -3.54 10.90 14.89
CA THR A 137 -3.14 9.75 14.05
C THR A 137 -3.44 10.01 12.57
N LEU A 138 -4.63 10.55 12.26
CA LEU A 138 -4.98 10.88 10.88
C LEU A 138 -4.15 12.01 10.29
N LEU A 139 -3.72 13.00 11.09
CA LEU A 139 -2.83 14.07 10.62
C LEU A 139 -1.48 13.55 10.12
N GLU A 140 -0.97 12.47 10.72
CA GLU A 140 0.25 11.79 10.29
C GLU A 140 0.03 10.98 9.01
N ASP A 141 -1.14 10.33 8.90
CA ASP A 141 -1.52 9.52 7.73
C ASP A 141 -1.85 10.37 6.49
N LEU A 142 -2.47 11.55 6.71
CA LEU A 142 -2.80 12.49 5.64
C LEU A 142 -1.54 13.18 5.13
N LYS A 143 -1.11 12.85 3.92
CA LYS A 143 0.06 13.45 3.27
C LYS A 143 -0.21 14.89 2.77
N LEU A 144 -1.01 15.65 3.51
CA LEU A 144 -1.22 17.07 3.25
C LEU A 144 -0.07 17.89 3.84
N LYS A 145 0.41 18.87 3.07
CA LYS A 145 1.45 19.80 3.52
C LYS A 145 0.94 21.24 3.31
N ARG A 146 1.34 22.13 4.20
CA ARG A 146 1.08 23.56 4.03
C ARG A 146 1.69 24.04 2.71
N GLY A 147 0.90 24.77 1.93
CA GLY A 147 1.31 25.26 0.60
C GLY A 147 1.10 24.23 -0.53
N SER A 148 0.66 23.01 -0.23
CA SER A 148 0.29 22.05 -1.28
C SER A 148 -0.99 22.49 -2.01
N GLU A 149 -1.07 22.14 -3.27
CA GLU A 149 -2.25 22.38 -4.09
C GLU A 149 -3.45 21.61 -3.56
N LEU A 150 -4.61 22.24 -3.59
CA LEU A 150 -5.88 21.59 -3.32
C LEU A 150 -6.61 21.32 -4.64
N SER A 151 -6.79 20.05 -4.97
CA SER A 151 -7.62 19.60 -6.08
C SER A 151 -8.68 18.63 -5.58
N ASP A 152 -9.76 18.44 -6.35
CA ASP A 152 -10.80 17.46 -6.02
C ASP A 152 -10.24 16.07 -5.82
N TYR A 153 -9.25 15.69 -6.64
CA TYR A 153 -8.53 14.42 -6.47
C TYR A 153 -7.85 14.29 -5.11
N VAL A 154 -7.20 15.35 -4.63
CA VAL A 154 -6.54 15.36 -3.31
C VAL A 154 -7.57 15.24 -2.19
N ILE A 155 -8.71 15.93 -2.33
CA ILE A 155 -9.82 15.87 -1.37
C ILE A 155 -10.38 14.44 -1.32
N ASP A 156 -10.76 13.88 -2.46
CA ASP A 156 -11.34 12.53 -2.56
C ASP A 156 -10.40 11.45 -2.05
N LYS A 157 -9.09 11.57 -2.36
CA LYS A 157 -8.07 10.66 -1.86
C LYS A 157 -8.00 10.68 -0.33
N ASN A 158 -8.03 11.86 0.28
CA ASN A 158 -7.98 11.99 1.74
C ASN A 158 -9.29 11.54 2.38
N ILE A 159 -10.45 11.81 1.78
CA ILE A 159 -11.75 11.28 2.22
C ILE A 159 -11.72 9.75 2.25
N LYS A 160 -11.26 9.10 1.17
CA LYS A 160 -11.14 7.64 1.11
C LYS A 160 -10.17 7.08 2.15
N LEU A 161 -9.06 7.78 2.42
CA LEU A 161 -8.10 7.38 3.45
C LEU A 161 -8.74 7.45 4.85
N ILE A 162 -9.47 8.52 5.16
CA ILE A 162 -10.19 8.68 6.44
C ILE A 162 -11.27 7.59 6.57
N GLN A 163 -12.05 7.35 5.52
CA GLN A 163 -13.06 6.29 5.51
C GLN A 163 -12.43 4.92 5.74
N LYS A 164 -11.32 4.60 5.07
CA LYS A 164 -10.57 3.35 5.24
C LYS A 164 -10.05 3.19 6.68
N HIS A 165 -9.50 4.25 7.28
CA HIS A 165 -9.03 4.25 8.67
C HIS A 165 -10.16 3.89 9.64
N PHE A 166 -11.34 4.47 9.49
CA PHE A 166 -12.48 4.18 10.36
C PHE A 166 -13.17 2.85 10.04
N SER A 167 -13.19 2.42 8.76
CA SER A 167 -13.67 1.10 8.35
C SER A 167 -12.85 0.01 9.04
N GLY A 168 -11.51 0.10 9.00
CA GLY A 168 -10.62 -0.80 9.73
C GLY A 168 -10.90 -0.86 11.25
N LYS A 169 -11.43 0.22 11.84
CA LYS A 169 -11.86 0.27 13.25
C LYS A 169 -13.31 -0.17 13.48
N GLY A 170 -13.98 -0.70 12.43
CA GLY A 170 -15.34 -1.21 12.48
C GLY A 170 -16.45 -0.17 12.28
N PHE A 171 -16.12 1.05 11.84
CA PHE A 171 -17.08 2.07 11.45
C PHE A 171 -17.28 2.07 9.93
N ARG A 172 -17.88 1.03 9.41
CA ARG A 172 -17.97 0.77 7.97
C ARG A 172 -18.78 1.83 7.19
N ASN A 173 -19.77 2.44 7.87
CA ASN A 173 -20.64 3.45 7.27
C ASN A 173 -20.17 4.87 7.61
N THR A 174 -18.86 5.10 7.72
CA THR A 174 -18.31 6.43 7.99
C THR A 174 -18.54 7.34 6.78
N GLU A 175 -19.24 8.44 7.02
CA GLU A 175 -19.43 9.53 6.07
C GLU A 175 -18.39 10.62 6.32
N VAL A 176 -17.73 11.07 5.28
CA VAL A 176 -16.73 12.12 5.36
C VAL A 176 -17.01 13.14 4.28
N THR A 177 -17.09 14.39 4.68
CA THR A 177 -17.20 15.52 3.76
C THR A 177 -16.08 16.52 4.03
N ALA A 178 -15.64 17.24 3.01
CA ALA A 178 -14.65 18.30 3.16
C ALA A 178 -15.34 19.66 3.09
N ARG A 179 -15.14 20.50 4.12
CA ARG A 179 -15.52 21.90 4.12
C ARG A 179 -14.28 22.73 3.82
N ILE A 180 -14.32 23.53 2.76
CA ILE A 180 -13.22 24.35 2.29
C ILE A 180 -13.61 25.80 2.48
N GLU A 181 -12.80 26.54 3.23
CA GLU A 181 -12.99 27.96 3.52
C GLU A 181 -11.76 28.75 3.15
N ASN A 182 -11.92 29.90 2.51
CA ASN A 182 -10.79 30.78 2.22
C ASN A 182 -10.18 31.31 3.54
N ASP A 183 -8.86 31.34 3.60
CA ASP A 183 -8.19 31.95 4.73
C ASP A 183 -8.35 33.47 4.68
N SER A 184 -8.65 34.08 5.82
CA SER A 184 -8.91 35.53 5.90
C SER A 184 -7.63 36.38 5.87
N VAL A 185 -6.47 35.79 6.11
CA VAL A 185 -5.18 36.49 6.24
C VAL A 185 -4.24 36.18 5.09
N VAL A 186 -4.20 34.91 4.67
CA VAL A 186 -3.27 34.45 3.64
C VAL A 186 -3.99 34.36 2.30
N GLN A 187 -3.53 35.11 1.33
CA GLN A 187 -4.09 35.14 -0.03
C GLN A 187 -3.88 33.80 -0.74
N ASN A 188 -4.84 33.41 -1.58
CA ASN A 188 -4.90 32.14 -2.31
C ASN A 188 -4.73 30.90 -1.41
N ALA A 189 -5.09 31.01 -0.15
CA ALA A 189 -4.98 29.97 0.84
C ALA A 189 -6.34 29.52 1.33
N VAL A 190 -6.48 28.23 1.57
CA VAL A 190 -7.72 27.62 2.06
C VAL A 190 -7.46 26.77 3.30
N ASN A 191 -8.44 26.77 4.18
CA ASN A 191 -8.52 25.90 5.33
C ASN A 191 -9.48 24.74 4.99
N VAL A 192 -8.99 23.50 5.16
CA VAL A 192 -9.77 22.30 4.86
C VAL A 192 -10.19 21.62 6.16
N THR A 193 -11.48 21.49 6.39
CA THR A 193 -12.02 20.77 7.54
C THR A 193 -12.72 19.51 7.07
N PHE A 194 -12.19 18.34 7.44
CA PHE A 194 -12.86 17.06 7.19
C PHE A 194 -13.90 16.82 8.29
N VAL A 195 -15.17 16.88 7.91
CA VAL A 195 -16.29 16.60 8.81
C VAL A 195 -16.59 15.11 8.74
N VAL A 196 -16.37 14.40 9.85
CA VAL A 196 -16.45 12.95 9.93
C VAL A 196 -17.63 12.53 10.80
N ASN A 197 -18.60 11.87 10.20
CA ASN A 197 -19.66 11.17 10.91
C ASN A 197 -19.36 9.67 10.89
N LYS A 198 -18.84 9.14 12.01
CA LYS A 198 -18.45 7.73 12.12
C LYS A 198 -19.61 6.75 12.05
N ASN A 199 -20.84 7.21 12.31
CA ASN A 199 -22.00 6.35 12.49
C ASN A 199 -21.78 5.27 13.57
N LYS A 200 -22.58 4.20 13.60
CA LYS A 200 -22.47 3.13 14.59
C LYS A 200 -21.48 2.06 14.12
N ARG A 201 -20.71 1.50 15.05
CA ARG A 201 -19.89 0.33 14.77
C ARG A 201 -20.75 -0.86 14.41
N VAL A 202 -20.37 -1.55 13.34
CA VAL A 202 -21.01 -2.78 12.88
C VAL A 202 -20.45 -3.95 13.68
N LYS A 203 -21.33 -4.89 14.07
CA LYS A 203 -20.98 -6.15 14.76
C LYS A 203 -21.13 -7.32 13.80
N ILE A 204 -20.33 -8.34 14.00
CA ILE A 204 -20.41 -9.59 13.24
C ILE A 204 -21.55 -10.43 13.83
N GLY A 205 -22.64 -10.58 13.08
CA GLY A 205 -23.82 -11.33 13.47
C GLY A 205 -23.71 -12.83 13.21
N ALA A 206 -23.06 -13.21 12.11
CA ALA A 206 -22.84 -14.60 11.70
C ALA A 206 -21.51 -14.74 10.97
N ILE A 207 -20.89 -15.91 11.09
CA ILE A 207 -19.76 -16.36 10.28
C ILE A 207 -20.10 -17.76 9.80
N ASN A 208 -20.24 -17.93 8.50
CA ASN A 208 -20.58 -19.18 7.84
C ASN A 208 -19.41 -19.65 7.01
N PHE A 209 -19.28 -20.96 6.89
CA PHE A 209 -18.28 -21.61 6.05
C PHE A 209 -18.97 -22.49 5.02
N GLU A 210 -18.40 -22.55 3.83
CA GLU A 210 -18.84 -23.42 2.73
C GLU A 210 -17.64 -24.19 2.19
N GLY A 211 -17.82 -25.47 1.84
CA GLY A 211 -16.75 -26.33 1.32
C GLY A 211 -15.85 -26.95 2.38
N ASN A 212 -16.16 -26.78 3.66
CA ASN A 212 -15.44 -27.34 4.80
C ASN A 212 -15.99 -28.73 5.16
N GLU A 213 -15.63 -29.75 4.39
CA GLU A 213 -16.10 -31.13 4.59
C GLU A 213 -15.42 -31.83 5.77
N VAL A 214 -14.14 -31.51 6.02
CA VAL A 214 -13.31 -32.16 7.07
C VAL A 214 -13.51 -31.55 8.44
N PHE A 215 -13.65 -30.24 8.54
CA PHE A 215 -13.77 -29.57 9.81
C PHE A 215 -15.11 -28.85 9.97
N THR A 216 -15.68 -28.98 11.15
CA THR A 216 -16.96 -28.30 11.48
C THR A 216 -16.76 -26.79 11.60
N ASP A 217 -17.78 -26.02 11.23
CA ASP A 217 -17.83 -24.56 11.40
C ASP A 217 -17.42 -24.12 12.80
N LYS A 218 -17.87 -24.85 13.84
CA LYS A 218 -17.53 -24.55 15.23
C LYS A 218 -16.02 -24.62 15.48
N ARG A 219 -15.32 -25.56 14.83
CA ARG A 219 -13.86 -25.68 14.95
C ARG A 219 -13.18 -24.54 14.19
N LEU A 220 -13.64 -24.25 12.98
CA LEU A 220 -13.09 -23.17 12.16
C LEU A 220 -13.29 -21.78 12.79
N ARG A 221 -14.47 -21.51 13.37
CA ARG A 221 -14.69 -20.25 14.11
C ARG A 221 -13.73 -20.06 15.29
N ARG A 222 -13.18 -21.11 15.87
CA ARG A 222 -12.18 -21.02 16.96
C ARG A 222 -10.79 -20.65 16.48
N THR A 223 -10.50 -20.84 15.20
CA THR A 223 -9.22 -20.41 14.60
C THR A 223 -9.18 -18.90 14.40
N LEU A 224 -10.36 -18.27 14.25
CA LEU A 224 -10.49 -16.82 14.15
C LEU A 224 -10.35 -16.23 15.58
N LYS A 225 -9.14 -15.77 15.90
CA LYS A 225 -8.77 -15.33 17.26
C LYS A 225 -9.31 -13.96 17.62
N LYS A 226 -9.49 -13.09 16.64
CA LYS A 226 -9.88 -11.68 16.80
C LYS A 226 -11.27 -11.41 16.25
N THR A 227 -11.71 -12.17 15.24
CA THR A 227 -12.98 -12.03 14.54
C THR A 227 -14.03 -12.97 15.11
N HIS A 228 -14.97 -12.45 15.92
CA HIS A 228 -15.96 -13.27 16.59
C HIS A 228 -17.38 -12.84 16.24
N GLN A 229 -18.25 -13.83 15.97
CA GLN A 229 -19.69 -13.56 15.86
C GLN A 229 -20.29 -13.28 17.25
N VAL A 230 -21.35 -12.48 17.28
CA VAL A 230 -22.06 -12.13 18.52
C VAL A 230 -22.48 -13.39 19.27
N ASN A 231 -22.02 -13.50 20.51
CA ASN A 231 -22.35 -14.58 21.45
C ASN A 231 -22.53 -13.97 22.85
N PRO A 232 -22.99 -14.76 23.88
CA PRO A 232 -23.18 -14.29 25.25
C PRO A 232 -21.91 -13.89 26.00
N ASN A 233 -20.70 -14.14 25.44
CA ASN A 233 -19.44 -13.80 26.11
C ASN A 233 -19.19 -12.29 26.11
N ILE A 234 -19.26 -11.68 27.30
CA ILE A 234 -19.09 -10.22 27.49
C ILE A 234 -17.64 -9.75 27.36
N PHE A 235 -16.67 -10.66 27.41
CA PHE A 235 -15.23 -10.34 27.32
C PHE A 235 -14.69 -10.31 25.86
N GLN A 236 -15.49 -10.73 24.89
CA GLN A 236 -15.10 -10.72 23.48
C GLN A 236 -15.58 -9.48 22.75
N SER A 237 -14.76 -8.99 21.83
CA SER A 237 -15.17 -7.94 20.89
C SER A 237 -15.85 -8.61 19.69
N PHE A 238 -17.05 -8.14 19.35
CA PHE A 238 -17.82 -8.60 18.19
C PHE A 238 -17.80 -7.56 17.05
N LYS A 239 -16.93 -6.56 17.16
CA LYS A 239 -16.84 -5.48 16.20
C LYS A 239 -15.99 -5.95 15.02
N LEU A 240 -16.44 -5.64 13.81
CA LEU A 240 -15.61 -5.86 12.63
C LEU A 240 -14.38 -4.95 12.69
N ASN A 241 -13.22 -5.53 12.48
CA ASN A 241 -11.97 -4.86 12.17
C ASN A 241 -11.37 -5.59 10.97
N GLU A 242 -11.20 -4.90 9.87
CA GLU A 242 -10.73 -5.51 8.61
C GLU A 242 -9.31 -6.06 8.74
N THR A 243 -8.42 -5.36 9.46
CA THR A 243 -7.05 -5.84 9.69
C THR A 243 -7.02 -7.13 10.52
N ASP A 244 -7.84 -7.19 11.59
CA ASP A 244 -7.96 -8.39 12.43
C ASP A 244 -8.57 -9.55 11.64
N TYR A 245 -9.49 -9.26 10.72
CA TYR A 245 -10.12 -10.27 9.87
C TYR A 245 -9.15 -10.84 8.83
N GLU A 246 -8.32 -10.01 8.22
CA GLU A 246 -7.27 -10.48 7.30
C GLU A 246 -6.28 -11.42 8.03
N GLU A 247 -5.84 -11.04 9.23
CA GLU A 247 -4.97 -11.89 10.06
C GLU A 247 -5.66 -13.21 10.44
N ASP A 248 -6.95 -13.17 10.73
CA ASP A 248 -7.71 -14.36 11.06
C ASP A 248 -7.95 -15.30 9.87
N LYS A 249 -8.00 -14.77 8.63
CA LYS A 249 -7.98 -15.60 7.42
C LYS A 249 -6.63 -16.34 7.27
N GLU A 250 -5.53 -15.66 7.58
CA GLU A 250 -4.21 -16.32 7.64
C GLU A 250 -4.19 -17.43 8.72
N ASN A 251 -4.69 -17.14 9.93
CA ASN A 251 -4.80 -18.13 11.02
C ASN A 251 -5.66 -19.34 10.63
N LEU A 252 -6.72 -19.12 9.84
CA LEU A 252 -7.57 -20.20 9.33
C LEU A 252 -6.81 -21.09 8.35
N LEU A 253 -6.08 -20.53 7.41
CA LEU A 253 -5.24 -21.29 6.47
C LEU A 253 -4.07 -21.99 7.19
N ASP A 254 -3.44 -21.33 8.16
CA ASP A 254 -2.40 -21.94 9.00
C ASP A 254 -2.93 -23.15 9.78
N PHE A 255 -4.18 -23.07 10.25
CA PHE A 255 -4.83 -24.22 10.89
C PHE A 255 -4.97 -25.38 9.91
N TYR A 256 -5.46 -25.15 8.69
CA TYR A 256 -5.57 -26.19 7.67
C TYR A 256 -4.20 -26.78 7.32
N ASN A 257 -3.20 -25.94 7.13
CA ASN A 257 -1.82 -26.35 6.88
C ASN A 257 -1.27 -27.23 8.02
N SER A 258 -1.56 -26.87 9.30
CA SER A 258 -1.12 -27.64 10.46
C SER A 258 -1.78 -29.00 10.59
N GLN A 259 -2.88 -29.21 9.89
CA GLN A 259 -3.59 -30.51 9.81
C GLN A 259 -3.24 -31.31 8.56
N GLY A 260 -2.33 -30.81 7.74
CA GLY A 260 -1.86 -31.48 6.51
C GLY A 260 -2.50 -30.98 5.23
N TYR A 261 -3.44 -30.09 5.29
CA TYR A 261 -4.15 -29.55 4.12
C TYR A 261 -3.36 -28.38 3.52
N ARG A 262 -2.23 -28.70 2.89
CA ARG A 262 -1.28 -27.70 2.34
C ARG A 262 -1.90 -26.81 1.26
N ASN A 263 -2.79 -27.36 0.48
CA ASN A 263 -3.42 -26.68 -0.66
C ASN A 263 -4.74 -26.01 -0.29
N ALA A 264 -5.09 -25.96 1.00
CA ALA A 264 -6.30 -25.27 1.44
C ALA A 264 -6.24 -23.78 1.06
N VAL A 265 -7.31 -23.31 0.44
CA VAL A 265 -7.42 -21.90 0.01
C VAL A 265 -8.80 -21.35 0.33
N ILE A 266 -8.87 -20.08 0.63
CA ILE A 266 -10.12 -19.32 0.68
C ILE A 266 -10.40 -18.84 -0.75
N VAL A 267 -11.38 -19.48 -1.41
CA VAL A 267 -11.76 -19.17 -2.80
C VAL A 267 -12.47 -17.83 -2.86
N ARG A 268 -13.31 -17.57 -1.88
CA ARG A 268 -14.10 -16.34 -1.78
C ARG A 268 -14.45 -16.07 -0.34
N ASP A 269 -14.36 -14.79 0.04
CA ASP A 269 -14.99 -14.28 1.24
C ASP A 269 -15.93 -13.12 0.86
N SER A 270 -17.06 -13.06 1.49
CA SER A 270 -18.05 -12.01 1.25
C SER A 270 -18.70 -11.54 2.53
N MET A 271 -19.00 -10.26 2.59
CA MET A 271 -19.68 -9.65 3.71
C MET A 271 -21.05 -9.14 3.26
N TYR A 272 -22.10 -9.51 3.98
CA TYR A 272 -23.46 -9.07 3.69
C TYR A 272 -24.12 -8.40 4.90
N VAL A 273 -25.08 -7.52 4.64
CA VAL A 273 -25.80 -6.80 5.67
C VAL A 273 -26.93 -7.67 6.20
N ILE A 274 -26.92 -7.99 7.49
CA ILE A 274 -28.05 -8.64 8.18
C ILE A 274 -29.06 -7.57 8.63
N ASN A 275 -28.56 -6.47 9.20
CA ASN A 275 -29.33 -5.30 9.60
C ASN A 275 -28.39 -4.09 9.83
N ASP A 276 -28.92 -2.92 10.18
CA ASP A 276 -28.17 -1.67 10.39
C ASP A 276 -26.99 -1.77 11.38
N LYS A 277 -26.96 -2.81 12.23
CA LYS A 277 -25.98 -3.00 13.31
C LYS A 277 -25.16 -4.27 13.15
N ARG A 278 -25.51 -5.15 12.21
CA ARG A 278 -24.90 -6.47 12.07
C ARG A 278 -24.64 -6.82 10.62
N ILE A 279 -23.50 -7.44 10.38
CA ILE A 279 -23.12 -8.06 9.11
C ILE A 279 -22.93 -9.57 9.30
N GLY A 280 -23.09 -10.32 8.23
CA GLY A 280 -22.64 -11.71 8.11
C GLY A 280 -21.37 -11.77 7.28
N ILE A 281 -20.59 -12.81 7.51
CA ILE A 281 -19.39 -13.14 6.73
C ILE A 281 -19.58 -14.57 6.24
N ASP A 282 -19.48 -14.77 4.93
CA ASP A 282 -19.47 -16.10 4.30
C ASP A 282 -18.07 -16.35 3.75
N ILE A 283 -17.47 -17.47 4.13
CA ILE A 283 -16.12 -17.87 3.75
C ILE A 283 -16.22 -19.21 3.01
N GLN A 284 -15.85 -19.19 1.73
CA GLN A 284 -15.82 -20.39 0.89
C GLN A 284 -14.38 -20.92 0.84
N ILE A 285 -14.22 -22.20 1.22
CA ILE A 285 -12.94 -22.87 1.34
C ILE A 285 -12.89 -24.06 0.38
N GLU A 286 -11.76 -24.24 -0.27
CA GLU A 286 -11.36 -25.50 -0.88
C GLU A 286 -10.27 -26.11 -0.03
N GLU A 287 -10.55 -27.25 0.64
CA GLU A 287 -9.64 -27.87 1.61
C GLU A 287 -8.46 -28.58 0.92
N GLY A 288 -8.66 -29.11 -0.28
CA GLY A 288 -7.67 -29.89 -1.00
C GLY A 288 -7.38 -31.25 -0.35
N ASP A 289 -6.33 -31.92 -0.81
CA ASP A 289 -5.90 -33.22 -0.30
C ASP A 289 -5.02 -33.07 0.95
N LYS A 290 -5.05 -34.08 1.83
CA LYS A 290 -4.19 -34.14 3.00
C LYS A 290 -2.82 -34.72 2.63
N PHE A 291 -1.76 -34.02 2.99
CA PHE A 291 -0.38 -34.39 2.67
C PHE A 291 0.36 -35.02 3.86
N TYR A 292 1.23 -35.98 3.54
CA TYR A 292 2.11 -36.67 4.46
C TYR A 292 3.57 -36.56 4.02
N ILE A 293 4.49 -36.57 4.98
CA ILE A 293 5.93 -36.58 4.72
C ILE A 293 6.33 -37.98 4.24
N ARG A 294 6.87 -38.04 3.02
CA ARG A 294 7.39 -39.27 2.45
C ARG A 294 8.87 -39.46 2.73
N ASN A 295 9.64 -38.42 2.62
CA ASN A 295 11.08 -38.42 2.86
C ASN A 295 11.57 -37.06 3.37
N VAL A 296 12.64 -37.06 4.17
CA VAL A 296 13.36 -35.87 4.59
C VAL A 296 14.83 -36.06 4.25
N SER A 297 15.39 -35.11 3.50
CA SER A 297 16.79 -35.12 3.10
C SER A 297 17.48 -33.80 3.45
N TRP A 298 18.75 -33.86 3.76
CA TRP A 298 19.59 -32.74 4.14
C TRP A 298 20.71 -32.54 3.15
N VAL A 299 20.98 -31.30 2.77
CA VAL A 299 22.08 -30.97 1.84
C VAL A 299 22.82 -29.74 2.36
N GLY A 300 24.16 -29.83 2.38
CA GLY A 300 25.06 -28.74 2.76
C GLY A 300 25.38 -28.64 4.24
N ASN A 301 24.90 -29.57 5.06
CA ASN A 301 25.17 -29.66 6.51
C ASN A 301 26.53 -30.33 6.81
N SER A 302 27.63 -29.61 6.63
CA SER A 302 28.97 -30.15 6.84
C SER A 302 29.41 -30.11 8.30
N GLN A 303 28.87 -29.21 9.11
CA GLN A 303 29.23 -29.00 10.52
C GLN A 303 28.49 -29.94 11.47
N TYR A 304 27.25 -30.28 11.15
CA TYR A 304 26.44 -31.14 11.98
C TYR A 304 25.95 -32.35 11.20
N SER A 305 25.92 -33.50 11.88
CA SER A 305 25.48 -34.73 11.23
C SER A 305 23.98 -34.67 10.90
N THR A 306 23.62 -35.37 9.85
CA THR A 306 22.22 -35.49 9.41
C THR A 306 21.34 -36.07 10.53
N GLU A 307 21.87 -37.03 11.30
CA GLU A 307 21.15 -37.67 12.40
C GLU A 307 20.80 -36.68 13.51
N LEU A 308 21.74 -35.77 13.85
CA LEU A 308 21.53 -34.72 14.83
C LEU A 308 20.42 -33.74 14.37
N LEU A 309 20.58 -33.23 13.15
CA LEU A 309 19.61 -32.28 12.58
C LEU A 309 18.22 -32.90 12.43
N GLN A 310 18.16 -34.18 12.03
CA GLN A 310 16.91 -34.93 11.91
C GLN A 310 16.24 -35.14 13.28
N ALA A 311 17.04 -35.46 14.31
CA ALA A 311 16.54 -35.59 15.68
C ALA A 311 15.99 -34.27 16.22
N MET A 312 16.66 -33.14 15.94
CA MET A 312 16.15 -31.80 16.32
C MET A 312 14.93 -31.41 15.53
N LEU A 313 14.88 -31.74 14.26
CA LEU A 313 13.69 -31.48 13.43
C LEU A 313 12.48 -32.27 13.95
N GLY A 314 12.68 -33.55 14.32
CA GLY A 314 11.63 -34.41 14.88
C GLY A 314 10.43 -34.57 13.96
N ILE A 315 10.62 -34.54 12.66
CA ILE A 315 9.63 -34.83 11.62
C ILE A 315 10.06 -36.10 10.91
N GLU A 316 9.21 -37.12 10.90
CA GLU A 316 9.53 -38.43 10.38
C GLU A 316 8.68 -38.79 9.14
N LYS A 317 9.11 -39.80 8.43
CA LYS A 317 8.35 -40.37 7.34
C LYS A 317 7.01 -40.90 7.84
N GLY A 318 5.92 -40.49 7.17
CA GLY A 318 4.54 -40.82 7.52
C GLY A 318 3.84 -39.76 8.39
N ASP A 319 4.57 -38.79 8.91
CA ASP A 319 3.99 -37.68 9.62
C ASP A 319 3.09 -36.83 8.72
N THR A 320 2.06 -36.27 9.31
CA THR A 320 1.24 -35.28 8.61
C THR A 320 2.10 -34.04 8.33
N TYR A 321 2.04 -33.55 7.11
CA TYR A 321 2.73 -32.30 6.75
C TYR A 321 2.19 -31.14 7.61
N ASP A 322 3.07 -30.45 8.29
CA ASP A 322 2.76 -29.25 9.07
C ASP A 322 3.85 -28.19 8.83
N LYS A 323 3.52 -27.24 7.95
CA LYS A 323 4.43 -26.15 7.57
C LYS A 323 4.84 -25.30 8.76
N LYS A 324 3.91 -25.06 9.68
CA LYS A 324 4.15 -24.23 10.85
C LYS A 324 5.16 -24.88 11.80
N THR A 325 4.96 -26.16 12.11
CA THR A 325 5.92 -26.94 12.93
C THR A 325 7.27 -27.06 12.24
N LEU A 326 7.30 -27.30 10.92
CA LEU A 326 8.54 -27.34 10.14
C LEU A 326 9.31 -26.02 10.28
N HIS A 327 8.68 -24.89 9.98
CA HIS A 327 9.31 -23.57 10.05
C HIS A 327 9.76 -23.22 11.47
N LYS A 328 8.95 -23.52 12.47
CA LYS A 328 9.31 -23.32 13.88
C LYS A 328 10.55 -24.11 14.27
N ARG A 329 10.61 -25.37 13.92
CA ARG A 329 11.75 -26.24 14.26
C ARG A 329 13.03 -25.87 13.53
N LEU A 330 12.90 -25.42 12.29
CA LEU A 330 14.02 -24.87 11.53
C LEU A 330 14.47 -23.50 12.05
N GLY A 331 13.57 -22.73 12.66
CA GLY A 331 13.82 -21.36 13.10
C GLY A 331 13.84 -20.37 11.96
N ILE A 332 12.83 -20.46 11.06
CA ILE A 332 12.72 -19.62 9.86
C ILE A 332 11.36 -18.93 9.74
N GLY A 333 11.32 -17.81 9.02
CA GLY A 333 10.10 -17.08 8.72
C GLY A 333 9.44 -16.43 9.94
N ARG A 334 8.12 -16.33 9.92
CA ARG A 334 7.30 -15.71 10.99
C ARG A 334 7.31 -16.52 12.29
N GLU A 335 7.61 -17.79 12.23
CA GLU A 335 7.65 -18.71 13.38
C GLU A 335 9.01 -18.72 14.08
N THR A 336 9.92 -17.84 13.66
CA THR A 336 11.24 -17.71 14.33
C THR A 336 11.03 -17.03 15.68
N ASP A 337 11.26 -17.79 16.74
CA ASP A 337 11.34 -17.26 18.07
C ASP A 337 12.80 -17.01 18.43
N ILE A 338 13.14 -15.75 18.65
CA ILE A 338 14.52 -15.35 18.96
C ILE A 338 14.99 -15.97 20.27
N GLU A 339 14.11 -16.30 21.19
CA GLU A 339 14.42 -16.89 22.47
C GLU A 339 14.45 -18.44 22.46
N ASP A 340 13.88 -19.06 21.42
CA ASP A 340 13.82 -20.53 21.32
C ASP A 340 15.16 -21.09 20.83
N MET A 341 15.95 -21.59 21.79
CA MET A 341 17.25 -22.20 21.53
C MET A 341 17.17 -23.62 20.97
N SER A 342 15.99 -24.22 20.89
CA SER A 342 15.77 -25.56 20.33
C SER A 342 15.69 -25.57 18.80
N GLN A 343 15.64 -24.41 18.18
CA GLN A 343 15.60 -24.27 16.73
C GLN A 343 16.95 -24.62 16.08
N ILE A 344 16.89 -25.20 14.89
CA ILE A 344 18.12 -25.59 14.15
C ILE A 344 18.94 -24.36 13.77
N SER A 345 18.28 -23.24 13.38
CA SER A 345 19.00 -21.99 13.13
C SER A 345 19.76 -21.48 14.35
N SER A 346 19.20 -21.67 15.56
CA SER A 346 19.86 -21.30 16.81
C SER A 346 21.11 -22.16 17.08
N LEU A 347 21.10 -23.45 16.73
CA LEU A 347 22.29 -24.32 16.83
C LEU A 347 23.45 -23.74 16.03
N TYR A 348 23.23 -23.34 14.79
CA TYR A 348 24.27 -22.73 13.94
C TYR A 348 24.73 -21.38 14.49
N GLN A 349 23.80 -20.50 14.86
CA GLN A 349 24.12 -19.17 15.35
C GLN A 349 24.81 -19.17 16.74
N ASN A 350 24.55 -20.17 17.56
CA ASN A 350 25.26 -20.33 18.83
C ASN A 350 26.71 -20.78 18.67
N ASN A 351 27.08 -21.24 17.48
CA ASN A 351 28.42 -21.71 17.17
C ASN A 351 29.14 -20.86 16.10
N GLY A 352 28.76 -19.58 16.04
CA GLY A 352 29.44 -18.59 15.19
C GLY A 352 28.83 -18.40 13.80
N TYR A 353 27.99 -19.28 13.32
CA TYR A 353 27.44 -19.23 11.95
C TYR A 353 26.31 -18.23 11.81
N LEU A 354 26.62 -16.94 12.02
CA LEU A 354 25.69 -15.83 12.00
C LEU A 354 24.89 -15.75 10.68
N MET A 355 25.58 -16.01 9.57
CA MET A 355 25.01 -15.91 8.21
C MET A 355 24.48 -17.24 7.67
N SER A 356 24.28 -18.23 8.53
CA SER A 356 23.69 -19.49 8.10
C SER A 356 22.25 -19.29 7.62
N VAL A 357 21.92 -19.93 6.50
CA VAL A 357 20.59 -19.91 5.90
C VAL A 357 20.09 -21.33 5.76
N ILE A 358 18.83 -21.58 6.19
CA ILE A 358 18.19 -22.87 6.10
C ILE A 358 16.97 -22.73 5.21
N GLU A 359 16.96 -23.45 4.10
CA GLU A 359 15.89 -23.37 3.09
C GLU A 359 15.24 -24.75 2.88
N PRO A 360 14.03 -24.97 3.40
CA PRO A 360 13.26 -26.15 3.08
C PRO A 360 12.67 -26.05 1.67
N SER A 361 12.89 -27.08 0.87
CA SER A 361 12.27 -27.26 -0.45
C SER A 361 11.27 -28.42 -0.38
N GLU A 362 10.04 -28.14 -0.78
CA GLU A 362 8.92 -29.07 -0.73
C GLU A 362 8.64 -29.63 -2.13
N ILE A 363 8.83 -30.91 -2.34
CA ILE A 363 8.61 -31.59 -3.60
C ILE A 363 7.37 -32.48 -3.46
N VAL A 364 6.29 -32.10 -4.14
CA VAL A 364 5.06 -32.89 -4.15
C VAL A 364 5.25 -34.12 -5.00
N VAL A 365 4.96 -35.30 -4.45
CA VAL A 365 5.08 -36.61 -5.12
C VAL A 365 3.73 -37.33 -5.05
N GLY A 366 3.14 -37.52 -6.23
CA GLY A 366 1.81 -38.12 -6.30
C GLY A 366 0.71 -37.16 -5.85
N LYS A 367 -0.31 -37.65 -5.13
CA LYS A 367 -1.48 -36.86 -4.73
C LYS A 367 -1.40 -36.32 -3.29
N ASP A 368 -0.69 -37.03 -2.42
CA ASP A 368 -0.78 -36.87 -0.96
C ASP A 368 0.57 -36.91 -0.23
N SER A 369 1.67 -36.91 -0.96
CA SER A 369 3.01 -37.12 -0.39
C SER A 369 3.94 -35.94 -0.71
N ILE A 370 4.79 -35.58 0.26
CA ILE A 370 5.81 -34.54 0.14
C ILE A 370 7.17 -35.10 0.52
N ASP A 371 8.15 -34.86 -0.33
CA ASP A 371 9.56 -34.96 0.02
C ASP A 371 10.07 -33.60 0.47
N LEU A 372 10.72 -33.56 1.62
CA LEU A 372 11.38 -32.38 2.14
C LEU A 372 12.89 -32.47 1.86
N GLU A 373 13.41 -31.53 1.09
CA GLU A 373 14.85 -31.32 0.94
C GLU A 373 15.25 -30.03 1.68
N ILE A 374 16.01 -30.19 2.76
CA ILE A 374 16.44 -29.06 3.58
C ILE A 374 17.89 -28.70 3.20
N LYS A 375 18.02 -27.53 2.56
CA LYS A 375 19.32 -26.99 2.16
C LYS A 375 19.84 -26.08 3.25
N VAL A 376 21.07 -26.35 3.67
CA VAL A 376 21.79 -25.57 4.69
C VAL A 376 22.99 -24.90 4.05
N PHE A 377 22.96 -23.57 4.06
CA PHE A 377 24.10 -22.73 3.68
C PHE A 377 24.78 -22.27 4.97
N GLU A 378 25.80 -22.95 5.40
CA GLU A 378 26.42 -22.74 6.72
C GLU A 378 27.19 -21.41 6.79
N GLY A 379 27.88 -21.04 5.70
CA GLY A 379 28.77 -19.90 5.66
C GLY A 379 30.06 -20.12 6.45
N ARG A 380 30.63 -19.05 6.99
CA ARG A 380 31.80 -19.05 7.86
C ARG A 380 31.40 -18.66 9.29
N PRO A 381 32.14 -19.17 10.29
CA PRO A 381 31.94 -18.72 11.67
C PRO A 381 32.46 -17.29 11.83
N PHE A 382 31.71 -16.46 12.54
CA PHE A 382 32.07 -15.09 12.87
C PHE A 382 32.67 -15.00 14.26
N THR A 383 33.72 -14.20 14.39
CA THR A 383 34.32 -13.80 15.65
C THR A 383 33.92 -12.38 15.99
N ILE A 384 33.64 -12.09 17.24
CA ILE A 384 33.30 -10.76 17.72
C ILE A 384 34.57 -9.89 17.66
N ASN A 385 34.55 -8.85 16.82
CA ASN A 385 35.64 -7.90 16.70
C ASN A 385 35.57 -6.84 17.79
N ASN A 386 34.42 -6.18 17.95
CA ASN A 386 34.22 -5.13 18.94
C ASN A 386 32.86 -5.21 19.58
N VAL A 387 32.76 -4.72 20.84
CA VAL A 387 31.47 -4.54 21.55
C VAL A 387 31.40 -3.08 22.00
N GLU A 388 30.51 -2.35 21.37
CA GLU A 388 30.29 -0.92 21.60
C GLU A 388 29.04 -0.70 22.45
N ILE A 389 29.11 0.25 23.39
CA ILE A 389 27.99 0.70 24.19
C ILE A 389 27.77 2.17 23.86
N SER A 390 26.52 2.55 23.63
CA SER A 390 26.16 3.93 23.33
C SER A 390 24.87 4.33 24.07
N GLY A 391 24.60 5.63 24.21
CA GLY A 391 23.37 6.11 24.85
C GLY A 391 23.34 6.05 26.39
N ASN A 392 24.35 5.51 27.04
CA ASN A 392 24.43 5.28 28.49
C ASN A 392 24.72 6.53 29.33
N GLN A 393 23.93 7.59 29.18
CA GLN A 393 24.16 8.88 29.86
C GLN A 393 24.00 8.83 31.40
N ARG A 394 23.33 7.80 31.94
CA ARG A 394 22.97 7.68 33.36
C ARG A 394 23.64 6.52 34.08
N VAL A 395 24.27 5.62 33.35
CA VAL A 395 24.90 4.40 33.90
C VAL A 395 26.32 4.32 33.37
N ASP A 396 27.27 4.06 34.25
CA ASP A 396 28.68 3.91 33.88
C ASP A 396 28.88 2.70 32.98
N ASP A 397 29.75 2.86 31.98
CA ASP A 397 30.08 1.83 30.98
C ASP A 397 30.54 0.52 31.65
N GLU A 398 31.34 0.58 32.72
CA GLU A 398 31.83 -0.58 33.47
C GLU A 398 30.68 -1.43 34.09
N VAL A 399 29.59 -0.76 34.51
CA VAL A 399 28.44 -1.45 35.07
C VAL A 399 27.71 -2.27 34.01
N ILE A 400 27.56 -1.69 32.81
CA ILE A 400 26.91 -2.32 31.67
C ILE A 400 27.80 -3.47 31.17
N ARG A 401 29.10 -3.25 31.01
CA ARG A 401 30.05 -4.28 30.52
C ARG A 401 30.09 -5.53 31.37
N ARG A 402 29.86 -5.45 32.67
CA ARG A 402 29.78 -6.62 33.55
C ARG A 402 28.60 -7.55 33.22
N GLU A 403 27.56 -6.99 32.68
CA GLU A 403 26.32 -7.72 32.33
C GLU A 403 26.34 -8.21 30.87
N ILE A 404 27.34 -7.81 30.07
CA ILE A 404 27.53 -8.26 28.70
C ILE A 404 28.34 -9.56 28.66
N TYR A 405 27.69 -10.61 28.14
CA TYR A 405 28.29 -11.95 28.04
C TYR A 405 29.09 -12.16 26.73
N THR A 406 28.88 -11.29 25.73
CA THR A 406 29.59 -11.34 24.45
C THR A 406 30.91 -10.55 24.55
N ARG A 407 32.05 -11.15 24.24
CA ARG A 407 33.37 -10.52 24.39
C ARG A 407 34.13 -10.46 23.06
N PRO A 408 34.90 -9.40 22.80
CA PRO A 408 35.80 -9.35 21.66
C PRO A 408 36.77 -10.52 21.64
N GLY A 409 37.02 -11.11 20.47
CA GLY A 409 37.84 -12.27 20.26
C GLY A 409 37.18 -13.63 20.45
N GLU A 410 35.95 -13.68 20.97
CA GLU A 410 35.14 -14.89 21.07
C GLU A 410 34.30 -15.13 19.81
N LEU A 411 33.92 -16.38 19.57
CA LEU A 411 32.96 -16.68 18.51
C LEU A 411 31.62 -16.04 18.80
N TYR A 412 30.96 -15.57 17.75
CA TYR A 412 29.58 -15.09 17.86
C TYR A 412 28.68 -16.19 18.44
N ASN A 413 27.90 -15.82 19.42
CA ASN A 413 26.99 -16.75 20.10
C ASN A 413 25.66 -16.03 20.40
N ARG A 414 24.60 -16.48 19.72
CA ARG A 414 23.27 -15.91 19.87
C ARG A 414 22.71 -16.09 21.28
N ALA A 415 22.97 -17.25 21.92
CA ALA A 415 22.47 -17.49 23.27
C ALA A 415 23.06 -16.50 24.28
N LEU A 416 24.36 -16.18 24.18
CA LEU A 416 25.00 -15.18 25.04
C LEU A 416 24.49 -13.76 24.75
N LEU A 417 24.22 -13.44 23.48
CA LEU A 417 23.62 -12.17 23.11
C LEU A 417 22.24 -12.01 23.72
N MET A 418 21.40 -13.04 23.63
CA MET A 418 20.04 -13.02 24.22
C MET A 418 20.06 -13.04 25.74
N GLN A 419 21.04 -13.70 26.34
CA GLN A 419 21.27 -13.64 27.79
C GLN A 419 21.62 -12.22 28.25
N THR A 420 22.51 -11.55 27.51
CA THR A 420 22.85 -10.13 27.74
C THR A 420 21.60 -9.25 27.64
N LEU A 421 20.82 -9.40 26.58
CA LEU A 421 19.58 -8.63 26.39
C LEU A 421 18.61 -8.81 27.54
N ARG A 422 18.39 -10.04 28.00
CA ARG A 422 17.54 -10.31 29.16
C ARG A 422 18.06 -9.67 30.43
N GLN A 423 19.37 -9.76 30.67
CA GLN A 423 19.98 -9.18 31.86
C GLN A 423 19.85 -7.65 31.87
N LEU A 424 20.15 -6.99 30.77
CA LEU A 424 20.00 -5.54 30.63
C LEU A 424 18.53 -5.11 30.73
N SER A 425 17.59 -5.87 30.17
CA SER A 425 16.16 -5.58 30.26
C SER A 425 15.59 -5.67 31.69
N GLN A 426 16.24 -6.42 32.58
CA GLN A 426 15.85 -6.53 33.99
C GLN A 426 16.40 -5.37 34.83
N MET A 427 17.38 -4.64 34.32
CA MET A 427 17.89 -3.44 34.98
C MET A 427 16.88 -2.30 34.81
N GLN A 428 16.40 -1.72 35.94
CA GLN A 428 15.39 -0.65 35.95
C GLN A 428 15.83 0.66 35.27
N HIS A 429 17.06 0.71 34.75
CA HIS A 429 17.66 1.90 34.17
C HIS A 429 17.51 1.99 32.66
N PHE A 430 17.07 0.94 32.00
CA PHE A 430 16.97 0.85 30.54
C PHE A 430 15.54 0.65 30.09
N ASP A 431 15.19 1.23 28.95
CA ASP A 431 13.94 0.92 28.25
C ASP A 431 14.15 -0.35 27.42
N PRO A 432 13.44 -1.44 27.70
CA PRO A 432 13.57 -2.69 26.96
C PRO A 432 13.41 -2.55 25.44
N ALA A 433 12.65 -1.57 24.98
CA ALA A 433 12.45 -1.33 23.55
C ALA A 433 13.65 -0.67 22.88
N SER A 434 14.51 0.01 23.63
CA SER A 434 15.67 0.77 23.08
C SER A 434 17.00 -0.02 23.13
N ILE A 435 17.11 -1.09 23.91
CA ILE A 435 18.36 -1.86 24.12
C ILE A 435 18.55 -3.01 23.12
N MET A 436 17.88 -3.01 21.97
CA MET A 436 18.07 -4.08 20.97
C MET A 436 19.46 -4.03 20.37
N PRO A 437 20.24 -5.15 20.44
CA PRO A 437 21.61 -5.16 19.94
C PRO A 437 21.67 -4.98 18.43
N GLN A 438 22.61 -4.18 17.98
CA GLN A 438 22.91 -3.98 16.56
C GLN A 438 24.09 -4.88 16.19
N ILE A 439 23.91 -5.75 15.21
CA ILE A 439 24.92 -6.71 14.75
C ILE A 439 25.38 -6.24 13.38
N GLN A 440 26.66 -5.88 13.26
CA GLN A 440 27.23 -5.34 12.01
C GLN A 440 28.44 -6.19 11.58
N PRO A 441 28.32 -6.98 10.50
CA PRO A 441 29.48 -7.64 9.90
C PRO A 441 30.49 -6.60 9.39
N VAL A 442 31.73 -6.71 9.83
CA VAL A 442 32.86 -5.83 9.45
C VAL A 442 33.71 -6.47 8.35
N SER A 443 33.82 -7.78 8.37
CA SER A 443 34.51 -8.57 7.34
C SER A 443 33.74 -9.88 7.09
N ASN A 444 34.36 -10.81 6.34
CA ASN A 444 33.76 -12.12 6.06
C ASN A 444 33.69 -13.06 7.27
N ASP A 445 34.34 -12.68 8.38
CA ASP A 445 34.54 -13.53 9.58
C ASP A 445 34.53 -12.71 10.89
N LEU A 446 34.34 -11.39 10.80
CA LEU A 446 34.34 -10.50 11.96
C LEU A 446 33.01 -9.72 12.06
N VAL A 447 32.49 -9.57 13.27
CA VAL A 447 31.27 -8.87 13.57
C VAL A 447 31.42 -7.91 14.75
N ASP A 448 30.88 -6.72 14.63
CA ASP A 448 30.74 -5.77 15.74
C ASP A 448 29.33 -5.88 16.34
N ILE A 449 29.26 -5.75 17.67
CA ILE A 449 27.99 -5.76 18.41
C ILE A 449 27.85 -4.41 19.10
N GLY A 450 26.82 -3.65 18.71
CA GLY A 450 26.45 -2.38 19.31
C GLY A 450 25.28 -2.53 20.29
N TRP A 451 25.42 -2.00 21.49
CA TRP A 451 24.34 -1.85 22.50
C TRP A 451 23.99 -0.38 22.62
N PRO A 452 22.83 0.04 22.03
CA PRO A 452 22.38 1.44 22.03
C PRO A 452 21.79 1.89 23.38
#